data_3b32055ace953112f73b9e3cde80bbe2
#
_entry.id   3b32055ace953112f73b9e3cde80bbe2
#
_cell.length_a   1.000
_cell.length_b   1.000
_cell.length_c   1.000
_cell.angle_alpha   90.00
_cell.angle_beta   90.00
_cell.angle_gamma   90.00
#
_symmetry.space_group_name_H-M   'P 1'
#
loop_
_entity.id
_entity.type
_entity.pdbx_description
1 polymer ?
#
loop_
_entity_poly.entity_id
_entity_poly.type
_entity_poly.pdbx_seq_one_letter_code
_entity_poly.pdbx_strand_id
1 'polypeptide(L)'
;MEIKEYTRDCIPDVVQFERDLRAEEDFWGWEIDEAYIAGVTASFTNPAFDNSLSLLAYQDGKVVGRIDSTKICSRFDGSTKAYLDWICVIKSYRHAGVAQALMEALRRKLREQGIDTLIGLIAANEEAQRFYRSLPNAQLRDEGIWIDTNF
;
A
#
# COMPACT_ATOMS: atom_id res chain seq x y z
N MET A 1 1.23 9.12 -16.46
CA MET A 1 0.92 8.42 -15.19
C MET A 1 0.13 9.36 -14.31
N GLU A 2 -0.96 8.91 -13.73
CA GLU A 2 -1.82 9.66 -12.84
C GLU A 2 -1.96 8.92 -11.50
N ILE A 3 -1.86 9.64 -10.38
CA ILE A 3 -2.08 9.05 -9.05
C ILE A 3 -3.46 9.46 -8.54
N LYS A 4 -4.28 8.49 -8.18
CA LYS A 4 -5.63 8.68 -7.65
C LYS A 4 -5.79 8.00 -6.30
N GLU A 5 -6.70 8.52 -5.51
CA GLU A 5 -7.14 7.84 -4.28
C GLU A 5 -7.98 6.60 -4.65
N TYR A 6 -7.76 5.50 -3.90
CA TYR A 6 -8.55 4.28 -4.07
C TYR A 6 -9.93 4.49 -3.47
N THR A 7 -10.93 4.60 -4.32
CA THR A 7 -12.34 4.70 -3.95
C THR A 7 -13.08 3.43 -4.37
N ARG A 8 -14.33 3.28 -3.90
CA ARG A 8 -15.16 2.12 -4.24
C ARG A 8 -15.30 1.90 -5.75
N ASP A 9 -15.39 2.98 -6.52
CA ASP A 9 -15.54 2.90 -7.98
C ASP A 9 -14.30 2.33 -8.69
N CYS A 10 -13.15 2.34 -8.02
CA CYS A 10 -11.90 1.77 -8.55
C CYS A 10 -11.80 0.25 -8.37
N ILE A 11 -12.72 -0.39 -7.65
CA ILE A 11 -12.62 -1.83 -7.34
C ILE A 11 -12.43 -2.68 -8.60
N PRO A 12 -13.18 -2.51 -9.70
CA PRO A 12 -12.96 -3.31 -10.91
C PRO A 12 -11.53 -3.18 -11.46
N ASP A 13 -10.98 -1.96 -11.46
CA ASP A 13 -9.62 -1.69 -11.94
C ASP A 13 -8.57 -2.33 -11.04
N VAL A 14 -8.81 -2.30 -9.71
CA VAL A 14 -7.92 -2.94 -8.73
C VAL A 14 -7.99 -4.46 -8.84
N VAL A 15 -9.16 -5.03 -9.04
CA VAL A 15 -9.29 -6.48 -9.30
C VAL A 15 -8.49 -6.90 -10.52
N GLN A 16 -8.54 -6.13 -11.60
CA GLN A 16 -7.74 -6.41 -12.79
C GLN A 16 -6.24 -6.24 -12.51
N PHE A 17 -5.84 -5.19 -11.79
CA PHE A 17 -4.46 -5.00 -11.34
C PHE A 17 -3.94 -6.20 -10.57
N GLU A 18 -4.71 -6.71 -9.61
CA GLU A 18 -4.32 -7.85 -8.78
C GLU A 18 -4.18 -9.14 -9.61
N ARG A 19 -4.99 -9.31 -10.65
CA ARG A 19 -4.87 -10.42 -11.60
C ARG A 19 -3.65 -10.28 -12.49
N ASP A 20 -3.41 -9.09 -13.03
CA ASP A 20 -2.24 -8.80 -13.88
C ASP A 20 -0.93 -8.99 -13.08
N LEU A 21 -0.92 -8.56 -11.81
CA LEU A 21 0.20 -8.75 -10.92
C LEU A 21 0.57 -10.24 -10.77
N ARG A 22 -0.42 -11.09 -10.54
CA ARG A 22 -0.25 -12.53 -10.38
C ARG A 22 0.07 -13.25 -11.69
N ALA A 23 -0.36 -12.71 -12.81
CA ALA A 23 -0.01 -13.25 -14.13
C ALA A 23 1.48 -13.10 -14.46
N GLU A 24 2.13 -12.04 -13.93
CA GLU A 24 3.56 -11.80 -14.15
C GLU A 24 4.46 -12.41 -13.07
N GLU A 25 3.90 -12.67 -11.87
CA GLU A 25 4.63 -13.23 -10.72
C GLU A 25 3.70 -14.17 -9.93
N ASP A 26 4.13 -15.38 -9.67
CA ASP A 26 3.30 -16.47 -9.11
C ASP A 26 3.48 -16.73 -7.59
N PHE A 27 4.15 -15.83 -6.86
CA PHE A 27 4.43 -16.02 -5.43
C PHE A 27 3.35 -15.45 -4.48
N TRP A 28 2.21 -15.01 -5.01
CA TRP A 28 1.14 -14.41 -4.21
C TRP A 28 0.27 -15.49 -3.56
N GLY A 29 0.07 -15.39 -2.24
CA GLY A 29 -0.53 -16.44 -1.42
C GLY A 29 -2.05 -16.53 -1.42
N TRP A 30 -2.78 -15.66 -2.14
CA TRP A 30 -4.25 -15.69 -2.20
C TRP A 30 -4.76 -15.46 -3.61
N GLU A 31 -5.97 -15.97 -3.86
CA GLU A 31 -6.65 -15.82 -5.15
C GLU A 31 -7.53 -14.57 -5.17
N ILE A 32 -7.72 -14.02 -6.36
CA ILE A 32 -8.63 -12.90 -6.61
C ILE A 32 -9.98 -13.46 -7.09
N ASP A 33 -10.72 -13.97 -6.13
CA ASP A 33 -12.03 -14.62 -6.31
C ASP A 33 -13.19 -13.72 -5.84
N GLU A 34 -14.38 -14.28 -5.85
CA GLU A 34 -15.58 -13.58 -5.38
C GLU A 34 -15.52 -13.19 -3.90
N ALA A 35 -14.88 -14.02 -3.06
CA ALA A 35 -14.73 -13.74 -1.63
C ALA A 35 -13.81 -12.52 -1.40
N TYR A 36 -12.70 -12.43 -2.15
CA TYR A 36 -11.84 -11.25 -2.15
C TYR A 36 -12.60 -9.99 -2.56
N ILE A 37 -13.34 -10.04 -3.68
CA ILE A 37 -14.11 -8.90 -4.19
C ILE A 37 -15.16 -8.45 -3.18
N ALA A 38 -15.91 -9.41 -2.59
CA ALA A 38 -16.91 -9.12 -1.57
C ALA A 38 -16.30 -8.48 -0.33
N GLY A 39 -15.16 -8.99 0.15
CA GLY A 39 -14.45 -8.45 1.31
C GLY A 39 -13.97 -7.02 1.08
N VAL A 40 -13.34 -6.76 -0.06
CA VAL A 40 -12.88 -5.41 -0.42
C VAL A 40 -14.07 -4.46 -0.58
N THR A 41 -15.14 -4.87 -1.24
CA THR A 41 -16.33 -4.06 -1.40
C THR A 41 -16.95 -3.68 -0.05
N ALA A 42 -17.07 -4.64 0.86
CA ALA A 42 -17.59 -4.41 2.21
C ALA A 42 -16.72 -3.44 3.02
N SER A 43 -15.41 -3.43 2.80
CA SER A 43 -14.50 -2.54 3.53
C SER A 43 -14.81 -1.05 3.31
N PHE A 44 -15.35 -0.67 2.16
CA PHE A 44 -15.69 0.73 1.84
C PHE A 44 -16.91 1.26 2.60
N THR A 45 -17.70 0.40 3.24
CA THR A 45 -18.86 0.79 4.04
C THR A 45 -18.69 0.42 5.52
N ASN A 46 -17.53 -0.11 5.91
CA ASN A 46 -17.22 -0.49 7.29
C ASN A 46 -16.36 0.60 7.96
N PRO A 47 -16.87 1.26 9.01
CA PRO A 47 -16.13 2.33 9.72
C PRO A 47 -14.76 1.91 10.27
N ALA A 48 -14.53 0.62 10.50
CA ALA A 48 -13.22 0.10 10.93
C ALA A 48 -12.10 0.41 9.92
N PHE A 49 -12.44 0.66 8.66
CA PHE A 49 -11.49 0.98 7.59
C PHE A 49 -11.35 2.48 7.30
N ASP A 50 -12.00 3.36 8.08
CA ASP A 50 -11.98 4.82 7.83
C ASP A 50 -10.58 5.44 8.00
N ASN A 51 -9.67 4.74 8.67
CA ASN A 51 -8.27 5.16 8.81
C ASN A 51 -7.38 4.75 7.64
N SER A 52 -7.89 4.03 6.66
CA SER A 52 -7.15 3.63 5.47
C SER A 52 -6.93 4.82 4.53
N LEU A 53 -5.74 4.89 3.95
CA LEU A 53 -5.41 5.81 2.87
C LEU A 53 -4.63 5.02 1.82
N SER A 54 -5.26 4.77 0.70
CA SER A 54 -4.72 3.98 -0.40
C SER A 54 -4.70 4.79 -1.69
N LEU A 55 -3.62 4.68 -2.46
CA LEU A 55 -3.45 5.37 -3.72
C LEU A 55 -3.15 4.38 -4.85
N LEU A 56 -3.62 4.71 -6.04
CA LEU A 56 -3.45 3.92 -7.25
C LEU A 56 -2.69 4.74 -8.31
N ALA A 57 -1.73 4.12 -8.97
CA ALA A 57 -1.06 4.69 -10.13
C ALA A 57 -1.71 4.15 -11.40
N TYR A 58 -2.27 5.04 -12.19
CA TYR A 58 -2.86 4.74 -13.49
C TYR A 58 -1.90 5.09 -14.62
N GLN A 59 -1.78 4.20 -15.57
CA GLN A 59 -1.08 4.42 -16.84
C GLN A 59 -1.88 3.77 -17.97
N ASP A 60 -2.15 4.53 -19.04
CA ASP A 60 -2.93 4.07 -20.19
C ASP A 60 -4.29 3.44 -19.81
N GLY A 61 -4.97 4.04 -18.81
CA GLY A 61 -6.28 3.62 -18.34
C GLY A 61 -6.28 2.39 -17.42
N LYS A 62 -5.10 1.89 -17.02
CA LYS A 62 -4.95 0.72 -16.14
C LYS A 62 -4.25 1.09 -14.86
N VAL A 63 -4.58 0.43 -13.76
CA VAL A 63 -3.80 0.47 -12.54
C VAL A 63 -2.53 -0.35 -12.74
N VAL A 64 -1.38 0.28 -12.56
CA VAL A 64 -0.06 -0.37 -12.70
C VAL A 64 0.71 -0.46 -11.39
N GLY A 65 0.23 0.24 -10.35
CA GLY A 65 0.79 0.20 -9.01
C GLY A 65 -0.22 0.68 -7.96
N ARG A 66 -0.02 0.24 -6.73
CA ARG A 66 -0.81 0.68 -5.59
C ARG A 66 0.06 0.81 -4.34
N ILE A 67 -0.36 1.69 -3.46
CA ILE A 67 0.21 1.85 -2.12
C ILE A 67 -0.94 1.93 -1.12
N ASP A 68 -0.84 1.18 -0.04
CA ASP A 68 -1.85 1.11 1.01
C ASP A 68 -1.23 1.50 2.34
N SER A 69 -1.94 2.31 3.10
CA SER A 69 -1.52 2.72 4.44
C SER A 69 -2.70 2.81 5.38
N THR A 70 -2.41 2.71 6.66
CA THR A 70 -3.39 2.84 7.74
C THR A 70 -2.89 3.86 8.75
N LYS A 71 -3.74 4.82 9.13
CA LYS A 71 -3.43 5.80 10.18
C LYS A 71 -3.60 5.15 11.54
N ILE A 72 -2.61 5.31 12.41
CA ILE A 72 -2.57 4.72 13.74
C ILE A 72 -2.55 5.85 14.77
N CYS A 73 -3.58 5.87 15.62
CA CYS A 73 -3.65 6.75 16.78
C CYS A 73 -3.27 5.96 18.03
N SER A 74 -2.17 6.31 18.68
CA SER A 74 -1.64 5.57 19.81
C SER A 74 -1.87 6.32 21.13
N ARG A 75 -2.44 5.61 22.11
CA ARG A 75 -2.53 6.12 23.49
C ARG A 75 -1.20 6.01 24.25
N PHE A 76 -0.24 5.27 23.71
CA PHE A 76 1.07 5.15 24.31
C PHE A 76 1.78 6.51 24.44
N ASP A 77 1.69 7.32 23.39
CA ASP A 77 2.36 8.62 23.34
C ASP A 77 1.45 9.77 22.84
N GLY A 78 0.15 9.50 22.60
CA GLY A 78 -0.79 10.46 22.07
C GLY A 78 -0.55 10.86 20.62
N SER A 79 0.35 10.18 19.91
CA SER A 79 0.69 10.50 18.54
C SER A 79 -0.22 9.82 17.52
N THR A 80 -0.26 10.42 16.32
CA THR A 80 -0.81 9.80 15.12
C THR A 80 0.32 9.56 14.13
N LYS A 81 0.42 8.33 13.66
CA LYS A 81 1.40 7.87 12.66
C LYS A 81 0.64 7.19 11.53
N ALA A 82 1.30 6.91 10.42
CA ALA A 82 0.79 6.00 9.41
C ALA A 82 1.65 4.73 9.36
N TYR A 83 1.01 3.62 9.06
CA TYR A 83 1.65 2.35 8.78
C TYR A 83 1.52 2.05 7.30
N LEU A 84 2.62 1.73 6.64
CA LEU A 84 2.64 1.29 5.27
C LEU A 84 2.32 -0.21 5.23
N ASP A 85 1.10 -0.53 4.81
CA ASP A 85 0.63 -1.91 4.72
C ASP A 85 1.24 -2.63 3.51
N TRP A 86 1.29 -1.92 2.37
CA TRP A 86 1.61 -2.51 1.10
C TRP A 86 2.05 -1.47 0.07
N ILE A 87 3.03 -1.80 -0.73
CA ILE A 87 3.37 -1.10 -1.97
C ILE A 87 3.75 -2.12 -3.03
N CYS A 88 3.13 -2.04 -4.18
CA CYS A 88 3.41 -2.96 -5.27
C CYS A 88 3.24 -2.29 -6.63
N VAL A 89 4.08 -2.69 -7.57
CA VAL A 89 4.04 -2.29 -8.98
C VAL A 89 4.12 -3.55 -9.83
N ILE A 90 3.28 -3.64 -10.86
CA ILE A 90 3.34 -4.73 -11.83
C ILE A 90 4.76 -4.82 -12.41
N LYS A 91 5.30 -6.02 -12.52
CA LYS A 91 6.71 -6.27 -12.85
C LYS A 91 7.16 -5.54 -14.11
N SER A 92 6.38 -5.59 -15.17
CA SER A 92 6.68 -4.92 -16.45
C SER A 92 6.69 -3.39 -16.38
N TYR A 93 6.14 -2.80 -15.31
CA TYR A 93 6.11 -1.34 -15.08
C TYR A 93 7.11 -0.87 -14.02
N ARG A 94 7.94 -1.75 -13.49
CA ARG A 94 8.98 -1.41 -12.51
C ARG A 94 10.12 -0.63 -13.16
N HIS A 95 10.93 0.03 -12.32
CA HIS A 95 12.07 0.85 -12.74
C HIS A 95 11.71 2.06 -13.61
N ALA A 96 10.43 2.44 -13.65
CA ALA A 96 9.90 3.61 -14.35
C ALA A 96 9.40 4.71 -13.40
N GLY A 97 9.76 4.65 -12.13
CA GLY A 97 9.42 5.67 -11.13
C GLY A 97 8.02 5.56 -10.51
N VAL A 98 7.26 4.48 -10.78
CA VAL A 98 5.89 4.31 -10.26
C VAL A 98 5.85 4.24 -8.74
N ALA A 99 6.72 3.42 -8.14
CA ALA A 99 6.78 3.27 -6.68
C ALA A 99 7.18 4.57 -5.98
N GLN A 100 8.16 5.30 -6.54
CA GLN A 100 8.58 6.60 -6.03
C GLN A 100 7.45 7.62 -6.09
N ALA A 101 6.71 7.68 -7.19
CA ALA A 101 5.58 8.59 -7.34
C ALA A 101 4.44 8.28 -6.37
N LEU A 102 4.13 7.00 -6.15
CA LEU A 102 3.15 6.56 -5.15
C LEU A 102 3.58 6.96 -3.73
N MET A 103 4.83 6.69 -3.38
CA MET A 103 5.38 7.04 -2.05
C MET A 103 5.38 8.56 -1.82
N GLU A 104 5.76 9.34 -2.81
CA GLU A 104 5.76 10.80 -2.72
C GLU A 104 4.34 11.35 -2.56
N ALA A 105 3.39 10.83 -3.33
CA ALA A 105 1.98 11.23 -3.23
C ALA A 105 1.38 10.86 -1.86
N LEU A 106 1.69 9.67 -1.34
CA LEU A 106 1.25 9.25 0.00
C LEU A 106 1.84 10.17 1.08
N ARG A 107 3.14 10.43 1.05
CA ARG A 107 3.81 11.31 2.02
C ARG A 107 3.21 12.73 2.02
N ARG A 108 2.89 13.26 0.84
CA ARG A 108 2.25 14.57 0.72
C ARG A 108 0.87 14.57 1.37
N LYS A 109 0.01 13.58 1.05
CA LYS A 109 -1.33 13.46 1.64
C LYS A 109 -1.30 13.28 3.16
N LEU A 110 -0.39 12.48 3.67
CA LEU A 110 -0.22 12.29 5.11
C LEU A 110 0.19 13.60 5.80
N ARG A 111 1.12 14.34 5.21
CA ARG A 111 1.55 15.65 5.73
C ARG A 111 0.42 16.67 5.75
N GLU A 112 -0.41 16.70 4.71
CA GLU A 112 -1.61 17.54 4.65
C GLU A 112 -2.61 17.22 5.78
N GLN A 113 -2.57 15.99 6.30
CA GLN A 113 -3.37 15.54 7.45
C GLN A 113 -2.65 15.70 8.80
N GLY A 114 -1.49 16.34 8.83
CA GLY A 114 -0.70 16.52 10.05
C GLY A 114 0.07 15.28 10.51
N ILE A 115 0.21 14.27 9.64
CA ILE A 115 0.94 13.03 9.93
C ILE A 115 2.33 13.13 9.31
N ASP A 116 3.36 13.10 10.12
CA ASP A 116 4.75 13.30 9.71
C ASP A 116 5.62 12.02 9.79
N THR A 117 5.06 10.93 10.28
CA THR A 117 5.76 9.66 10.45
C THR A 117 5.02 8.53 9.72
N LEU A 118 5.73 7.86 8.82
CA LEU A 118 5.30 6.65 8.12
C LEU A 118 6.23 5.50 8.52
N ILE A 119 5.66 4.44 9.06
CA ILE A 119 6.41 3.24 9.49
C ILE A 119 6.04 2.11 8.53
N GLY A 120 7.01 1.29 8.16
CA GLY A 120 6.76 0.11 7.32
C GLY A 120 7.69 -1.05 7.66
N LEU A 121 7.26 -2.24 7.34
CA LEU A 121 8.10 -3.43 7.33
C LEU A 121 8.67 -3.63 5.92
N ILE A 122 9.95 -3.92 5.85
CA ILE A 122 10.65 -4.08 4.58
C ILE A 122 10.72 -5.57 4.24
N ALA A 123 10.19 -5.93 3.06
CA ALA A 123 10.36 -7.27 2.54
C ALA A 123 11.85 -7.63 2.38
N ALA A 124 12.17 -8.91 2.57
CA ALA A 124 13.56 -9.39 2.58
C ALA A 124 14.26 -9.41 1.20
N ASN A 125 13.52 -9.17 0.09
CA ASN A 125 14.10 -9.21 -1.24
C ASN A 125 14.95 -7.95 -1.54
N GLU A 126 15.93 -8.10 -2.42
CA GLU A 126 16.87 -7.02 -2.77
C GLU A 126 16.20 -5.79 -3.40
N GLU A 127 15.16 -6.00 -4.18
CA GLU A 127 14.45 -4.90 -4.86
C GLU A 127 13.75 -3.99 -3.85
N ALA A 128 13.05 -4.57 -2.87
CA ALA A 128 12.43 -3.83 -1.78
C ALA A 128 13.49 -3.12 -0.92
N GLN A 129 14.59 -3.81 -0.57
CA GLN A 129 15.69 -3.23 0.18
C GLN A 129 16.29 -2.00 -0.51
N ARG A 130 16.54 -2.09 -1.82
CA ARG A 130 17.05 -0.96 -2.61
C ARG A 130 16.06 0.20 -2.66
N PHE A 131 14.80 -0.09 -2.89
CA PHE A 131 13.75 0.94 -2.93
C PHE A 131 13.69 1.73 -1.62
N TYR A 132 13.55 1.04 -0.48
CA TYR A 132 13.41 1.71 0.81
C TYR A 132 14.68 2.48 1.21
N ARG A 133 15.86 1.96 0.92
CA ARG A 133 17.14 2.64 1.18
C ARG A 133 17.34 3.88 0.31
N SER A 134 16.68 3.97 -0.84
CA SER A 134 16.75 5.13 -1.74
C SER A 134 15.84 6.28 -1.34
N LEU A 135 14.90 6.05 -0.40
CA LEU A 135 13.94 7.08 0.00
C LEU A 135 14.61 8.19 0.81
N PRO A 136 14.36 9.47 0.48
CA PRO A 136 14.90 10.57 1.26
C PRO A 136 14.28 10.60 2.68
N ASN A 137 15.09 10.90 3.68
CA ASN A 137 14.68 10.99 5.08
C ASN A 137 14.09 9.68 5.63
N ALA A 138 14.53 8.54 5.11
CA ALA A 138 14.18 7.22 5.61
C ALA A 138 15.33 6.65 6.46
N GLN A 139 14.98 5.97 7.53
CA GLN A 139 15.93 5.31 8.42
C GLN A 139 15.47 3.90 8.71
N LEU A 140 16.37 2.93 8.63
CA LEU A 140 16.15 1.58 9.14
C LEU A 140 16.33 1.62 10.66
N ARG A 141 15.24 1.28 11.37
CA ARG A 141 15.21 1.23 12.84
C ARG A 141 14.57 -0.10 13.22
N ASP A 142 14.67 -0.54 14.39
CA ASP A 142 13.99 -1.68 14.99
C ASP A 142 13.64 -2.84 14.02
N GLU A 143 13.45 -4.02 14.53
CA GLU A 143 13.00 -5.19 13.79
C GLU A 143 11.51 -5.45 14.06
N GLY A 144 10.77 -5.96 13.06
CA GLY A 144 9.37 -6.37 13.22
C GLY A 144 9.25 -7.77 13.84
N ILE A 145 8.20 -7.98 14.61
CA ILE A 145 7.83 -9.28 15.17
C ILE A 145 6.38 -9.59 14.83
N TRP A 146 6.08 -10.83 14.46
CA TRP A 146 4.73 -11.35 14.31
C TRP A 146 4.39 -12.24 15.51
N ILE A 147 3.27 -11.95 16.15
CA ILE A 147 2.81 -12.70 17.32
C ILE A 147 1.43 -13.26 16.97
N ASP A 148 1.32 -14.59 16.98
CA ASP A 148 0.03 -15.25 16.85
C ASP A 148 -0.76 -15.04 18.15
N THR A 149 -1.99 -14.53 18.02
CA THR A 149 -2.89 -14.33 19.17
C THR A 149 -3.93 -15.44 19.33
N ASN A 150 -3.89 -16.45 18.47
CA ASN A 150 -4.70 -17.67 18.60
C ASN A 150 -3.96 -18.71 19.43
N PHE A 151 -4.24 -18.74 20.72
CA PHE A 151 -3.64 -19.71 21.65
C PHE A 151 -4.67 -20.29 22.61
#